data_1ecaead2a9944763b7d86d73fc31fe99
#
_entry.id   1ecaead2a9944763b7d86d73fc31fe99
#
_cell.length_a   1.000
_cell.length_b   1.000
_cell.length_c   1.000
_cell.angle_alpha   90.00
_cell.angle_beta   90.00
_cell.angle_gamma   90.00
#
_symmetry.space_group_name_H-M   'P 1'
#
loop_
_entity.id
_entity.type
_entity.pdbx_description
1 polymer ?
#
loop_
_entity_poly.entity_id
_entity_poly.type
_entity_poly.pdbx_seq_one_letter_code
_entity_poly.pdbx_strand_id
1 'polypeptide(L)'
;MTTHRGATRIAVAGAGYIGQAHIAAARASSSVALCAVVDPAPAAVAIAAAAGVPLFASLEDLLANHRPDGVVIATPNHLHVQQALLCIEAGLPCLLEKPIAPTVAQAQTVVDAVAKHHAKLLIGHHRAHSPIMAKAREVVASGQLGRLVAVTGSATFYKPDAYFADAPWRSALGGGPILLNMIHEVHNLRMLCGPIVAVQAFASQAVRGHAVEDTVAINLRFASGALGTFMLSDCAASARSWEQTSQENKAYPSYSDEDCYVVSGTNGSLAMPTMRIKSYAKQDERSWWKPFEQSVLTMQRQDPVALQMAHFGAVVRGEAAPLVSAQDGLENLRITEAISLAARTGQTVAIAPHNPSF
;
A
#
# COMPACT_ATOMS: atom_id res chain seq x y z
N MET A 1 -17.01 35.21 -1.63
CA MET A 1 -17.38 34.76 -0.26
C MET A 1 -16.77 33.40 -0.03
N THR A 2 -15.60 33.33 0.54
CA THR A 2 -14.94 32.07 0.96
C THR A 2 -15.66 31.60 2.23
N THR A 3 -16.58 30.68 2.07
CA THR A 3 -17.14 29.96 3.22
C THR A 3 -16.00 29.21 3.88
N HIS A 4 -15.61 29.57 5.11
CA HIS A 4 -14.83 28.74 6.01
C HIS A 4 -15.62 27.44 6.22
N ARG A 5 -15.42 26.45 5.35
CA ARG A 5 -15.84 25.08 5.63
C ARG A 5 -15.03 24.63 6.83
N GLY A 6 -15.71 24.25 7.91
CA GLY A 6 -15.04 23.58 9.04
C GLY A 6 -14.24 22.37 8.58
N ALA A 7 -13.29 21.91 9.39
CA ALA A 7 -12.49 20.73 9.06
C ALA A 7 -13.39 19.53 8.75
N THR A 8 -13.02 18.73 7.73
CA THR A 8 -13.76 17.52 7.31
C THR A 8 -13.81 16.51 8.44
N ARG A 9 -15.01 16.10 8.85
CA ARG A 9 -15.24 15.22 10.00
C ARG A 9 -15.08 13.76 9.60
N ILE A 10 -14.06 13.09 10.13
CA ILE A 10 -13.71 11.70 9.81
C ILE A 10 -13.91 10.81 11.03
N ALA A 11 -14.64 9.70 10.86
CA ALA A 11 -14.68 8.61 11.82
C ALA A 11 -13.68 7.52 11.44
N VAL A 12 -13.13 6.81 12.45
CA VAL A 12 -12.23 5.67 12.24
C VAL A 12 -12.88 4.43 12.81
N ALA A 13 -13.15 3.44 11.96
CA ALA A 13 -13.63 2.12 12.31
C ALA A 13 -12.45 1.14 12.42
N GLY A 14 -12.29 0.52 13.59
CA GLY A 14 -11.13 -0.28 13.98
C GLY A 14 -10.09 0.55 14.74
N ALA A 15 -9.82 0.20 16.00
CA ALA A 15 -8.84 0.83 16.88
C ALA A 15 -7.58 -0.05 17.09
N GLY A 16 -7.32 -1.01 16.17
CA GLY A 16 -6.12 -1.83 16.13
C GLY A 16 -4.87 -1.02 15.72
N TYR A 17 -3.77 -1.70 15.41
CA TYR A 17 -2.48 -1.06 15.11
C TYR A 17 -2.59 0.02 14.01
N ILE A 18 -3.16 -0.32 12.84
CA ILE A 18 -3.29 0.65 11.74
C ILE A 18 -4.39 1.69 12.00
N GLY A 19 -5.47 1.30 12.69
CA GLY A 19 -6.51 2.26 13.09
C GLY A 19 -5.98 3.34 14.01
N GLN A 20 -5.09 3.01 14.95
CA GLN A 20 -4.43 3.99 15.82
C GLN A 20 -3.53 4.94 15.02
N ALA A 21 -2.85 4.46 13.97
CA ALA A 21 -2.09 5.32 13.07
C ALA A 21 -3.00 6.32 12.34
N HIS A 22 -4.16 5.87 11.86
CA HIS A 22 -5.16 6.76 11.24
C HIS A 22 -5.77 7.76 12.25
N ILE A 23 -6.06 7.34 13.48
CA ILE A 23 -6.51 8.21 14.56
C ILE A 23 -5.46 9.31 14.83
N ALA A 24 -4.19 8.91 14.93
CA ALA A 24 -3.09 9.87 15.14
C ALA A 24 -2.94 10.84 13.97
N ALA A 25 -3.00 10.34 12.73
CA ALA A 25 -2.93 11.15 11.51
C ALA A 25 -4.10 12.15 11.42
N ALA A 26 -5.33 11.72 11.73
CA ALA A 26 -6.49 12.60 11.73
C ALA A 26 -6.39 13.70 12.79
N ARG A 27 -5.90 13.36 13.99
CA ARG A 27 -5.69 14.34 15.08
C ARG A 27 -4.57 15.35 14.78
N ALA A 28 -3.55 14.95 14.05
CA ALA A 28 -2.44 15.83 13.66
C ALA A 28 -2.74 16.68 12.42
N SER A 29 -3.80 16.37 11.69
CA SER A 29 -4.15 17.04 10.44
C SER A 29 -4.78 18.42 10.68
N SER A 30 -4.45 19.37 9.81
CA SER A 30 -5.13 20.68 9.76
C SER A 30 -6.37 20.69 8.85
N SER A 31 -6.55 19.66 8.01
CA SER A 31 -7.60 19.59 6.99
C SER A 31 -8.77 18.67 7.33
N VAL A 32 -8.56 17.73 8.28
CA VAL A 32 -9.61 16.84 8.78
C VAL A 32 -9.69 16.90 10.31
N ALA A 33 -10.83 16.54 10.87
CA ALA A 33 -11.04 16.40 12.31
C ALA A 33 -11.56 15.00 12.61
N LEU A 34 -10.89 14.29 13.52
CA LEU A 34 -11.42 13.04 14.07
C LEU A 34 -12.72 13.35 14.81
N CYS A 35 -13.82 12.67 14.48
CA CYS A 35 -15.11 12.93 15.11
C CYS A 35 -15.69 11.72 15.86
N ALA A 36 -15.23 10.52 15.60
CA ALA A 36 -15.64 9.31 16.29
C ALA A 36 -14.63 8.16 16.09
N VAL A 37 -14.64 7.19 17.01
CA VAL A 37 -13.99 5.89 16.88
C VAL A 37 -15.09 4.82 16.92
N VAL A 38 -14.95 3.77 16.11
CA VAL A 38 -15.86 2.62 16.08
C VAL A 38 -15.06 1.37 16.34
N ASP A 39 -15.28 0.70 17.45
CA ASP A 39 -14.65 -0.58 17.78
C ASP A 39 -15.37 -1.23 18.97
N PRO A 40 -15.81 -2.50 18.91
CA PRO A 40 -16.47 -3.17 20.02
C PRO A 40 -15.53 -3.61 21.15
N ALA A 41 -14.20 -3.56 20.93
CA ALA A 41 -13.24 -4.07 21.91
C ALA A 41 -13.14 -3.14 23.14
N PRO A 42 -13.09 -3.68 24.37
CA PRO A 42 -12.96 -2.87 25.59
C PRO A 42 -11.75 -1.93 25.58
N ALA A 43 -10.65 -2.31 24.94
CA ALA A 43 -9.46 -1.48 24.81
C ALA A 43 -9.71 -0.16 24.03
N ALA A 44 -10.70 -0.12 23.15
CA ALA A 44 -11.03 1.06 22.36
C ALA A 44 -11.61 2.21 23.22
N VAL A 45 -12.16 1.92 24.40
CA VAL A 45 -12.67 2.95 25.33
C VAL A 45 -11.56 3.92 25.73
N ALA A 46 -10.40 3.42 26.11
CA ALA A 46 -9.25 4.26 26.47
C ALA A 46 -8.72 5.05 25.27
N ILE A 47 -8.72 4.44 24.06
CA ILE A 47 -8.25 5.08 22.82
C ILE A 47 -9.17 6.25 22.43
N ALA A 48 -10.50 6.03 22.43
CA ALA A 48 -11.48 7.07 22.11
C ALA A 48 -11.47 8.21 23.14
N ALA A 49 -11.38 7.88 24.44
CA ALA A 49 -11.26 8.86 25.51
C ALA A 49 -9.99 9.72 25.38
N ALA A 50 -8.84 9.11 25.10
CA ALA A 50 -7.57 9.81 24.86
C ALA A 50 -7.60 10.69 23.58
N ALA A 51 -8.44 10.30 22.62
CA ALA A 51 -8.68 11.07 21.41
C ALA A 51 -9.71 12.21 21.61
N GLY A 52 -10.48 12.18 22.70
CA GLY A 52 -11.52 13.18 23.01
C GLY A 52 -12.76 13.09 22.11
N VAL A 53 -13.08 11.86 21.63
CA VAL A 53 -14.21 11.64 20.72
C VAL A 53 -15.11 10.48 21.22
N PRO A 54 -16.39 10.43 20.80
CA PRO A 54 -17.27 9.32 21.14
C PRO A 54 -16.79 7.98 20.54
N LEU A 55 -17.10 6.90 21.26
CA LEU A 55 -16.92 5.54 20.83
C LEU A 55 -18.27 4.93 20.47
N PHE A 56 -18.33 4.25 19.33
CA PHE A 56 -19.47 3.46 18.87
C PHE A 56 -19.08 1.98 18.78
N ALA A 57 -20.01 1.08 19.03
CA ALA A 57 -19.74 -0.36 19.00
C ALA A 57 -19.71 -0.93 17.58
N SER A 58 -20.45 -0.32 16.65
CA SER A 58 -20.52 -0.74 15.24
C SER A 58 -20.66 0.45 14.29
N LEU A 59 -20.43 0.20 13.01
CA LEU A 59 -20.59 1.22 11.98
C LEU A 59 -22.06 1.59 11.80
N GLU A 60 -22.96 0.64 11.95
CA GLU A 60 -24.42 0.86 11.93
C GLU A 60 -24.85 1.80 13.07
N ASP A 61 -24.31 1.60 14.28
CA ASP A 61 -24.56 2.46 15.43
C ASP A 61 -24.03 3.88 15.19
N LEU A 62 -22.82 4.00 14.63
CA LEU A 62 -22.29 5.29 14.21
C LEU A 62 -23.24 6.01 13.25
N LEU A 63 -23.67 5.31 12.16
CA LEU A 63 -24.50 5.92 11.12
C LEU A 63 -25.91 6.30 11.59
N ALA A 64 -26.44 5.57 12.56
CA ALA A 64 -27.74 5.88 13.17
C ALA A 64 -27.69 7.14 14.07
N ASN A 65 -26.59 7.36 14.77
CA ASN A 65 -26.50 8.36 15.84
C ASN A 65 -25.57 9.53 15.53
N HIS A 66 -24.70 9.38 14.53
CA HIS A 66 -23.67 10.36 14.19
C HIS A 66 -23.40 10.34 12.69
N ARG A 67 -23.29 11.52 12.07
CA ARG A 67 -22.99 11.61 10.63
C ARG A 67 -21.61 12.22 10.41
N PRO A 68 -20.56 11.41 10.17
CA PRO A 68 -19.28 11.90 9.70
C PRO A 68 -19.40 12.33 8.22
N ASP A 69 -18.41 13.08 7.72
CA ASP A 69 -18.28 13.41 6.30
C ASP A 69 -17.59 12.27 5.53
N GLY A 70 -16.82 11.42 6.24
CA GLY A 70 -16.18 10.22 5.69
C GLY A 70 -15.74 9.25 6.78
N VAL A 71 -15.46 8.02 6.37
CA VAL A 71 -15.08 6.93 7.29
C VAL A 71 -13.76 6.29 6.83
N VAL A 72 -12.83 6.09 7.76
CA VAL A 72 -11.69 5.18 7.59
C VAL A 72 -12.09 3.81 8.11
N ILE A 73 -12.00 2.78 7.27
CA ILE A 73 -12.27 1.39 7.61
C ILE A 73 -10.92 0.68 7.80
N ALA A 74 -10.54 0.47 9.05
CA ALA A 74 -9.27 -0.15 9.49
C ALA A 74 -9.51 -1.38 10.37
N THR A 75 -10.64 -2.04 10.16
CA THR A 75 -11.10 -3.25 10.85
C THR A 75 -10.40 -4.50 10.30
N PRO A 76 -10.60 -5.68 10.91
CA PRO A 76 -10.11 -6.94 10.32
C PRO A 76 -10.64 -7.18 8.90
N ASN A 77 -9.80 -7.75 8.03
CA ASN A 77 -10.05 -7.92 6.58
C ASN A 77 -11.41 -8.54 6.23
N HIS A 78 -11.91 -9.48 7.05
CA HIS A 78 -13.19 -10.15 6.80
C HIS A 78 -14.41 -9.23 6.93
N LEU A 79 -14.25 -8.05 7.57
CA LEU A 79 -15.31 -7.04 7.71
C LEU A 79 -15.28 -5.97 6.59
N HIS A 80 -14.19 -5.90 5.82
CA HIS A 80 -13.95 -4.84 4.85
C HIS A 80 -15.08 -4.68 3.85
N VAL A 81 -15.52 -5.79 3.25
CA VAL A 81 -16.56 -5.77 2.20
C VAL A 81 -17.89 -5.27 2.74
N GLN A 82 -18.36 -5.85 3.85
CA GLN A 82 -19.63 -5.46 4.47
C GLN A 82 -19.63 -3.98 4.83
N GLN A 83 -18.57 -3.51 5.47
CA GLN A 83 -18.47 -2.12 5.94
C GLN A 83 -18.29 -1.13 4.80
N ALA A 84 -17.54 -1.50 3.75
CA ALA A 84 -17.41 -0.68 2.55
C ALA A 84 -18.77 -0.53 1.84
N LEU A 85 -19.52 -1.63 1.66
CA LEU A 85 -20.83 -1.60 1.05
C LEU A 85 -21.82 -0.74 1.86
N LEU A 86 -21.80 -0.85 3.19
CA LEU A 86 -22.62 -0.03 4.08
C LEU A 86 -22.33 1.48 3.90
N CYS A 87 -21.05 1.87 3.83
CA CYS A 87 -20.67 3.26 3.56
C CYS A 87 -21.10 3.70 2.16
N ILE A 88 -20.90 2.87 1.14
CA ILE A 88 -21.28 3.15 -0.25
C ILE A 88 -22.79 3.37 -0.36
N GLU A 89 -23.61 2.50 0.23
CA GLU A 89 -25.06 2.62 0.25
C GLU A 89 -25.56 3.85 1.00
N ALA A 90 -24.83 4.24 2.07
CA ALA A 90 -25.10 5.47 2.81
C ALA A 90 -24.63 6.75 2.10
N GLY A 91 -23.98 6.64 0.92
CA GLY A 91 -23.40 7.75 0.18
C GLY A 91 -22.19 8.39 0.87
N LEU A 92 -21.51 7.67 1.77
CA LEU A 92 -20.37 8.17 2.51
C LEU A 92 -19.05 7.81 1.83
N PRO A 93 -18.18 8.79 1.56
CA PRO A 93 -16.81 8.51 1.16
C PRO A 93 -16.08 7.66 2.21
N CYS A 94 -15.30 6.67 1.76
CA CYS A 94 -14.50 5.89 2.69
C CYS A 94 -13.06 5.65 2.21
N LEU A 95 -12.14 5.57 3.18
CA LEU A 95 -10.81 5.04 3.03
C LEU A 95 -10.86 3.62 3.60
N LEU A 96 -10.65 2.62 2.75
CA LEU A 96 -10.67 1.21 3.11
C LEU A 96 -9.26 0.67 3.15
N GLU A 97 -8.83 0.15 4.30
CA GLU A 97 -7.52 -0.48 4.43
C GLU A 97 -7.36 -1.70 3.50
N LYS A 98 -6.13 -1.96 3.16
CA LYS A 98 -5.76 -3.12 2.33
C LYS A 98 -5.74 -4.42 3.18
N PRO A 99 -6.01 -5.57 2.56
CA PRO A 99 -6.55 -5.77 1.22
C PRO A 99 -8.00 -5.28 1.12
N ILE A 100 -8.43 -4.90 -0.08
CA ILE A 100 -9.81 -4.43 -0.33
C ILE A 100 -10.87 -5.44 0.14
N ALA A 101 -10.55 -6.74 0.05
CA ALA A 101 -11.40 -7.86 0.44
C ALA A 101 -10.55 -9.10 0.75
N PRO A 102 -11.10 -10.13 1.42
CA PRO A 102 -10.45 -11.43 1.60
C PRO A 102 -10.19 -12.20 0.31
N THR A 103 -11.02 -12.05 -0.72
CA THR A 103 -10.92 -12.76 -2.01
C THR A 103 -11.19 -11.83 -3.19
N VAL A 104 -10.65 -12.18 -4.37
CA VAL A 104 -10.88 -11.46 -5.63
C VAL A 104 -12.38 -11.35 -5.96
N ALA A 105 -13.16 -12.42 -5.75
CA ALA A 105 -14.59 -12.39 -6.01
C ALA A 105 -15.32 -11.35 -5.12
N GLN A 106 -14.98 -11.29 -3.84
CA GLN A 106 -15.53 -10.31 -2.91
C GLN A 106 -15.04 -8.89 -3.23
N ALA A 107 -13.78 -8.73 -3.66
CA ALA A 107 -13.26 -7.44 -4.10
C ALA A 107 -14.04 -6.90 -5.31
N GLN A 108 -14.45 -7.78 -6.26
CA GLN A 108 -15.25 -7.40 -7.40
C GLN A 108 -16.60 -6.82 -6.97
N THR A 109 -17.26 -7.36 -5.93
CA THR A 109 -18.54 -6.79 -5.44
C THR A 109 -18.38 -5.35 -4.94
N VAL A 110 -17.24 -5.02 -4.32
CA VAL A 110 -16.96 -3.64 -3.90
C VAL A 110 -16.71 -2.74 -5.11
N VAL A 111 -15.96 -3.20 -6.11
CA VAL A 111 -15.72 -2.45 -7.36
C VAL A 111 -17.03 -2.16 -8.08
N ASP A 112 -17.90 -3.17 -8.22
CA ASP A 112 -19.21 -3.03 -8.87
C ASP A 112 -20.11 -2.03 -8.12
N ALA A 113 -20.11 -2.08 -6.78
CA ALA A 113 -20.85 -1.13 -5.96
C ALA A 113 -20.31 0.30 -6.11
N VAL A 114 -18.99 0.49 -6.12
CA VAL A 114 -18.35 1.80 -6.37
C VAL A 114 -18.79 2.35 -7.72
N ALA A 115 -18.77 1.54 -8.77
CA ALA A 115 -19.19 1.94 -10.11
C ALA A 115 -20.68 2.29 -10.15
N LYS A 116 -21.54 1.43 -9.58
CA LYS A 116 -23.00 1.61 -9.55
C LYS A 116 -23.44 2.88 -8.82
N HIS A 117 -22.80 3.19 -7.70
CA HIS A 117 -23.17 4.32 -6.83
C HIS A 117 -22.31 5.57 -7.06
N HIS A 118 -21.35 5.54 -8.00
CA HIS A 118 -20.34 6.59 -8.19
C HIS A 118 -19.65 6.98 -6.88
N ALA A 119 -19.39 5.98 -6.03
CA ALA A 119 -18.91 6.19 -4.68
C ALA A 119 -17.44 6.60 -4.64
N LYS A 120 -17.08 7.40 -3.65
CA LYS A 120 -15.70 7.82 -3.39
C LYS A 120 -15.06 6.82 -2.44
N LEU A 121 -14.31 5.87 -2.97
CA LEU A 121 -13.56 4.87 -2.21
C LEU A 121 -12.07 5.00 -2.50
N LEU A 122 -11.27 5.32 -1.47
CA LEU A 122 -9.81 5.32 -1.49
C LEU A 122 -9.30 4.04 -0.83
N ILE A 123 -8.43 3.28 -1.49
CA ILE A 123 -7.82 2.09 -0.88
C ILE A 123 -6.56 2.45 -0.11
N GLY A 124 -6.38 1.86 1.08
CA GLY A 124 -5.36 2.14 2.08
C GLY A 124 -3.94 1.69 1.71
N HIS A 125 -3.52 1.87 0.46
CA HIS A 125 -2.12 1.71 0.06
C HIS A 125 -1.36 3.01 0.36
N HIS A 126 -1.03 3.25 1.63
CA HIS A 126 -0.43 4.50 2.09
C HIS A 126 0.86 4.89 1.34
N ARG A 127 1.68 3.90 0.91
CA ARG A 127 2.92 4.18 0.16
C ARG A 127 2.69 4.88 -1.18
N ALA A 128 1.48 4.82 -1.76
CA ALA A 128 1.13 5.61 -2.94
C ALA A 128 1.24 7.13 -2.68
N HIS A 129 1.08 7.56 -1.43
CA HIS A 129 1.19 8.95 -1.00
C HIS A 129 2.62 9.33 -0.59
N SER A 130 3.59 8.41 -0.71
CA SER A 130 4.99 8.67 -0.42
C SER A 130 5.59 9.69 -1.40
N PRO A 131 6.27 10.74 -0.93
CA PRO A 131 7.03 11.63 -1.79
C PRO A 131 8.10 10.91 -2.61
N ILE A 132 8.68 9.83 -2.06
CA ILE A 132 9.66 8.99 -2.76
C ILE A 132 9.01 8.33 -3.97
N MET A 133 7.83 7.73 -3.81
CA MET A 133 7.09 7.09 -4.90
C MET A 133 6.65 8.11 -5.96
N ALA A 134 6.16 9.27 -5.55
CA ALA A 134 5.79 10.34 -6.46
C ALA A 134 6.99 10.78 -7.31
N LYS A 135 8.14 11.02 -6.67
CA LYS A 135 9.36 11.44 -7.35
C LYS A 135 9.93 10.35 -8.26
N ALA A 136 9.88 9.10 -7.84
CA ALA A 136 10.31 7.97 -8.67
C ALA A 136 9.46 7.84 -9.95
N ARG A 137 8.14 8.03 -9.84
CA ARG A 137 7.24 8.07 -11.01
C ARG A 137 7.59 9.20 -11.96
N GLU A 138 7.87 10.41 -11.44
CA GLU A 138 8.33 11.53 -12.28
C GLU A 138 9.60 11.17 -13.06
N VAL A 139 10.58 10.54 -12.41
CA VAL A 139 11.82 10.09 -13.08
C VAL A 139 11.54 9.08 -14.18
N VAL A 140 10.69 8.09 -13.91
CA VAL A 140 10.29 7.08 -14.91
C VAL A 140 9.55 7.74 -16.07
N ALA A 141 8.58 8.61 -15.77
CA ALA A 141 7.75 9.28 -16.77
C ALA A 141 8.52 10.31 -17.61
N SER A 142 9.60 10.91 -17.08
CA SER A 142 10.44 11.86 -17.80
C SER A 142 11.18 11.24 -18.98
N GLY A 143 11.29 9.90 -19.03
CA GLY A 143 12.08 9.20 -20.06
C GLY A 143 13.59 9.23 -19.81
N GLN A 144 14.07 9.81 -18.71
CA GLN A 144 15.49 9.87 -18.37
C GLN A 144 16.15 8.48 -18.32
N LEU A 145 15.41 7.48 -17.84
CA LEU A 145 15.90 6.10 -17.80
C LEU A 145 15.82 5.39 -19.16
N GLY A 146 15.20 6.01 -20.18
CA GLY A 146 14.84 5.33 -21.43
C GLY A 146 13.68 4.35 -21.25
N ARG A 147 13.54 3.36 -22.15
CA ARG A 147 12.54 2.31 -22.02
C ARG A 147 12.91 1.39 -20.84
N LEU A 148 11.98 1.16 -19.93
CA LEU A 148 12.19 0.22 -18.81
C LEU A 148 12.46 -1.19 -19.33
N VAL A 149 13.45 -1.86 -18.72
CA VAL A 149 13.92 -3.20 -19.09
C VAL A 149 13.80 -4.15 -17.92
N ALA A 150 14.19 -3.70 -16.72
CA ALA A 150 14.24 -4.56 -15.56
C ALA A 150 13.93 -3.82 -14.26
N VAL A 151 13.41 -4.54 -13.28
CA VAL A 151 13.31 -4.10 -11.88
C VAL A 151 13.77 -5.22 -10.96
N THR A 152 14.60 -4.89 -9.98
CA THR A 152 14.90 -5.75 -8.84
C THR A 152 14.35 -5.12 -7.58
N GLY A 153 13.70 -5.92 -6.73
CA GLY A 153 13.16 -5.44 -5.47
C GLY A 153 13.35 -6.43 -4.33
N SER A 154 13.27 -5.93 -3.12
CA SER A 154 13.32 -6.75 -1.91
C SER A 154 12.47 -6.17 -0.79
N ALA A 155 11.86 -7.06 -0.01
CA ALA A 155 11.28 -6.78 1.30
C ALA A 155 11.76 -7.89 2.23
N THR A 156 13.01 -7.77 2.67
CA THR A 156 13.68 -8.74 3.54
C THR A 156 13.93 -8.07 4.90
N PHE A 157 13.35 -8.65 5.93
CA PHE A 157 13.37 -8.16 7.31
C PHE A 157 13.13 -9.32 8.28
N TYR A 158 13.39 -9.10 9.55
CA TYR A 158 13.12 -10.10 10.59
C TYR A 158 11.96 -9.65 11.48
N LYS A 159 10.83 -10.34 11.41
CA LYS A 159 9.72 -10.15 12.36
C LYS A 159 9.99 -10.95 13.64
N PRO A 160 9.91 -10.32 14.81
CA PRO A 160 10.14 -11.03 16.08
C PRO A 160 9.01 -12.04 16.34
N ASP A 161 9.29 -13.08 17.13
CA ASP A 161 8.31 -14.14 17.45
C ASP A 161 7.07 -13.58 18.17
N ALA A 162 7.24 -12.54 18.99
CA ALA A 162 6.14 -11.83 19.63
C ALA A 162 5.11 -11.29 18.61
N TYR A 163 5.54 -10.87 17.41
CA TYR A 163 4.62 -10.43 16.35
C TYR A 163 3.59 -11.49 15.97
N PHE A 164 3.98 -12.75 15.99
CA PHE A 164 3.09 -13.88 15.68
C PHE A 164 2.29 -14.33 16.92
N ALA A 165 2.90 -14.29 18.10
CA ALA A 165 2.23 -14.61 19.36
C ALA A 165 1.08 -13.63 19.67
N ASP A 166 1.26 -12.34 19.41
CA ASP A 166 0.23 -11.31 19.60
C ASP A 166 -0.97 -11.46 18.65
N ALA A 167 -0.76 -12.12 17.51
CA ALA A 167 -1.80 -12.31 16.50
C ALA A 167 -1.58 -13.63 15.72
N PRO A 168 -1.99 -14.78 16.28
CA PRO A 168 -1.70 -16.11 15.73
C PRO A 168 -2.21 -16.34 14.29
N TRP A 169 -3.24 -15.62 13.86
CA TRP A 169 -3.74 -15.70 12.48
C TRP A 169 -2.67 -15.34 11.42
N ARG A 170 -1.63 -14.56 11.79
CA ARG A 170 -0.53 -14.17 10.90
C ARG A 170 0.34 -15.35 10.45
N SER A 171 0.36 -16.43 11.24
CA SER A 171 1.08 -17.68 10.95
C SER A 171 0.18 -18.78 10.39
N ALA A 172 -1.13 -18.51 10.25
CA ALA A 172 -2.14 -19.43 9.74
C ALA A 172 -2.50 -19.11 8.27
N LEU A 173 -3.22 -20.00 7.61
CA LEU A 173 -3.75 -19.79 6.26
C LEU A 173 -4.55 -18.47 6.20
N GLY A 174 -4.23 -17.64 5.22
CA GLY A 174 -4.76 -16.27 5.11
C GLY A 174 -3.88 -15.21 5.76
N GLY A 175 -2.78 -15.61 6.41
CA GLY A 175 -1.68 -14.74 6.83
C GLY A 175 -0.49 -14.81 5.86
N GLY A 176 0.72 -14.74 6.40
CA GLY A 176 1.98 -14.86 5.63
C GLY A 176 2.41 -13.57 4.94
N PRO A 177 3.70 -13.46 4.61
CA PRO A 177 4.27 -12.25 4.01
C PRO A 177 3.77 -11.95 2.59
N ILE A 178 3.30 -12.93 1.80
CA ILE A 178 2.70 -12.63 0.49
C ILE A 178 1.47 -11.72 0.68
N LEU A 179 0.53 -12.10 1.53
CA LEU A 179 -0.68 -11.30 1.71
C LEU A 179 -0.42 -10.03 2.53
N LEU A 180 0.41 -10.11 3.57
CA LEU A 180 0.60 -9.01 4.52
C LEU A 180 1.53 -7.93 4.00
N ASN A 181 2.58 -8.32 3.26
CA ASN A 181 3.66 -7.43 2.83
C ASN A 181 3.71 -7.28 1.30
N MET A 182 3.71 -8.39 0.52
CA MET A 182 3.86 -8.33 -0.93
C MET A 182 2.77 -7.50 -1.61
N ILE A 183 1.58 -7.41 -1.04
CA ILE A 183 0.49 -6.59 -1.59
C ILE A 183 0.87 -5.09 -1.69
N HIS A 184 1.71 -4.57 -0.78
CA HIS A 184 2.26 -3.22 -0.87
C HIS A 184 3.30 -3.10 -1.99
N GLU A 185 4.15 -4.11 -2.11
CA GLU A 185 5.20 -4.17 -3.11
C GLU A 185 4.62 -4.29 -4.52
N VAL A 186 3.58 -5.12 -4.69
CA VAL A 186 2.80 -5.22 -5.94
C VAL A 186 2.27 -3.85 -6.37
N HIS A 187 1.71 -3.09 -5.43
CA HIS A 187 1.23 -1.74 -5.71
C HIS A 187 2.37 -0.82 -6.17
N ASN A 188 3.48 -0.78 -5.43
CA ASN A 188 4.64 0.04 -5.77
C ASN A 188 5.21 -0.32 -7.15
N LEU A 189 5.34 -1.62 -7.45
CA LEU A 189 5.85 -2.11 -8.73
C LEU A 189 4.93 -1.73 -9.89
N ARG A 190 3.60 -1.81 -9.70
CA ARG A 190 2.61 -1.33 -10.69
C ARG A 190 2.71 0.17 -10.92
N MET A 191 2.89 0.96 -9.86
CA MET A 191 3.09 2.41 -9.96
C MET A 191 4.33 2.79 -10.79
N LEU A 192 5.41 2.02 -10.67
CA LEU A 192 6.70 2.32 -11.31
C LEU A 192 6.81 1.75 -12.70
N CYS A 193 6.38 0.49 -12.91
CA CYS A 193 6.66 -0.28 -14.11
C CYS A 193 5.41 -0.61 -14.95
N GLY A 194 4.22 -0.22 -14.48
CA GLY A 194 2.95 -0.50 -15.13
C GLY A 194 2.37 -1.89 -14.82
N PRO A 195 1.40 -2.36 -15.61
CA PRO A 195 0.67 -3.60 -15.33
C PRO A 195 1.57 -4.84 -15.30
N ILE A 196 1.38 -5.70 -14.30
CA ILE A 196 2.00 -7.02 -14.19
C ILE A 196 1.08 -8.01 -14.92
N VAL A 197 1.62 -8.76 -15.89
CA VAL A 197 0.86 -9.68 -16.76
C VAL A 197 1.20 -11.15 -16.57
N ALA A 198 2.28 -11.48 -15.84
CA ALA A 198 2.59 -12.85 -15.45
C ALA A 198 3.50 -12.85 -14.21
N VAL A 199 3.35 -13.89 -13.40
CA VAL A 199 4.18 -14.13 -12.21
C VAL A 199 4.60 -15.60 -12.14
N GLN A 200 5.78 -15.85 -11.55
CA GLN A 200 6.29 -17.15 -11.17
C GLN A 200 6.94 -17.03 -9.80
N ALA A 201 6.77 -18.00 -8.91
CA ALA A 201 7.32 -17.90 -7.57
C ALA A 201 7.74 -19.26 -7.01
N PHE A 202 8.75 -19.22 -6.13
CA PHE A 202 9.10 -20.29 -5.20
C PHE A 202 8.92 -19.76 -3.78
N ALA A 203 8.28 -20.54 -2.92
CA ALA A 203 8.11 -20.22 -1.52
C ALA A 203 8.72 -21.26 -0.60
N SER A 204 9.15 -20.84 0.58
CA SER A 204 9.67 -21.68 1.65
C SER A 204 8.99 -21.31 2.96
N GLN A 205 8.89 -22.29 3.85
CA GLN A 205 8.49 -22.13 5.26
C GLN A 205 9.51 -22.82 6.19
N ALA A 206 10.71 -23.06 5.67
CA ALA A 206 11.71 -23.92 6.30
C ALA A 206 12.33 -23.31 7.58
N VAL A 207 12.27 -21.99 7.75
CA VAL A 207 12.86 -21.31 8.93
C VAL A 207 11.85 -21.25 10.07
N ARG A 208 10.60 -20.84 9.81
CA ARG A 208 9.60 -20.67 10.87
C ARG A 208 8.71 -21.89 11.08
N GLY A 209 8.55 -22.75 10.06
CA GLY A 209 7.66 -23.91 10.13
C GLY A 209 6.18 -23.57 10.31
N HIS A 210 5.76 -22.36 9.93
CA HIS A 210 4.37 -21.93 9.99
C HIS A 210 3.52 -22.62 8.90
N ALA A 211 2.19 -22.49 8.96
CA ALA A 211 1.29 -22.96 7.90
C ALA A 211 1.35 -22.12 6.61
N VAL A 212 2.05 -21.01 6.65
CA VAL A 212 2.29 -20.07 5.55
C VAL A 212 3.79 -19.91 5.28
N GLU A 213 4.11 -19.35 4.16
CA GLU A 213 5.49 -19.05 3.77
C GLU A 213 6.17 -18.04 4.70
N ASP A 214 7.50 -18.15 4.81
CA ASP A 214 8.39 -17.18 5.47
C ASP A 214 9.33 -16.47 4.48
N THR A 215 9.55 -17.09 3.31
CA THR A 215 10.46 -16.58 2.27
C THR A 215 9.92 -16.92 0.90
N VAL A 216 9.97 -15.95 -0.04
CA VAL A 216 9.47 -16.10 -1.40
C VAL A 216 10.39 -15.43 -2.41
N ALA A 217 10.79 -16.15 -3.45
CA ALA A 217 11.44 -15.61 -4.64
C ALA A 217 10.43 -15.49 -5.77
N ILE A 218 10.29 -14.30 -6.34
CA ILE A 218 9.22 -13.95 -7.28
C ILE A 218 9.83 -13.41 -8.57
N ASN A 219 9.39 -13.93 -9.73
CA ASN A 219 9.64 -13.38 -11.05
C ASN A 219 8.38 -12.74 -11.60
N LEU A 220 8.54 -11.59 -12.26
CA LEU A 220 7.44 -10.74 -12.75
C LEU A 220 7.66 -10.43 -14.23
N ARG A 221 6.57 -10.36 -15.00
CA ARG A 221 6.55 -9.81 -16.35
C ARG A 221 5.57 -8.66 -16.41
N PHE A 222 6.02 -7.52 -16.91
CA PHE A 222 5.18 -6.34 -17.11
C PHE A 222 4.63 -6.28 -18.54
N ALA A 223 3.51 -5.60 -18.74
CA ALA A 223 2.88 -5.43 -20.06
C ALA A 223 3.81 -4.74 -21.08
N SER A 224 4.72 -3.89 -20.62
CA SER A 224 5.76 -3.24 -21.44
C SER A 224 6.83 -4.20 -21.98
N GLY A 225 6.86 -5.45 -21.50
CA GLY A 225 7.91 -6.43 -21.75
C GLY A 225 9.08 -6.37 -20.77
N ALA A 226 9.11 -5.41 -19.85
CA ALA A 226 10.09 -5.39 -18.77
C ALA A 226 9.93 -6.59 -17.85
N LEU A 227 11.04 -7.06 -17.25
CA LEU A 227 11.07 -8.18 -16.32
C LEU A 227 11.40 -7.69 -14.91
N GLY A 228 10.91 -8.40 -13.91
CA GLY A 228 11.20 -8.11 -12.51
C GLY A 228 11.57 -9.34 -11.71
N THR A 229 12.39 -9.13 -10.68
CA THR A 229 12.64 -10.12 -9.63
C THR A 229 12.41 -9.45 -8.27
N PHE A 230 11.80 -10.21 -7.35
CA PHE A 230 11.54 -9.72 -6.01
C PHE A 230 11.82 -10.78 -4.96
N MET A 231 12.60 -10.42 -3.93
CA MET A 231 12.84 -11.28 -2.77
C MET A 231 12.03 -10.78 -1.59
N LEU A 232 11.18 -11.64 -1.05
CA LEU A 232 10.34 -11.38 0.11
C LEU A 232 10.73 -12.33 1.24
N SER A 233 10.99 -11.82 2.45
CA SER A 233 11.17 -12.69 3.63
C SER A 233 10.88 -11.94 4.92
N ASP A 234 10.20 -12.60 5.84
CA ASP A 234 9.95 -12.07 7.19
C ASP A 234 10.83 -12.72 8.27
N CYS A 235 11.79 -13.55 7.85
CA CYS A 235 12.77 -14.21 8.72
C CYS A 235 14.23 -13.94 8.31
N ALA A 236 14.47 -13.07 7.32
CA ALA A 236 15.82 -12.70 6.91
C ALA A 236 16.34 -11.49 7.73
N ALA A 237 17.50 -11.63 8.37
CA ALA A 237 18.16 -10.51 9.05
C ALA A 237 18.80 -9.56 8.00
N SER A 238 18.01 -8.67 7.45
CA SER A 238 18.36 -7.75 6.38
C SER A 238 17.67 -6.40 6.57
N ALA A 239 18.31 -5.34 6.12
CA ALA A 239 17.75 -3.99 6.14
C ALA A 239 16.98 -3.64 4.85
N ARG A 240 16.96 -4.53 3.84
CA ARG A 240 16.49 -4.22 2.49
C ARG A 240 14.96 -4.35 2.38
N SER A 241 14.25 -3.49 3.11
CA SER A 241 12.80 -3.32 3.06
C SER A 241 12.44 -1.84 2.98
N TRP A 242 11.23 -1.53 2.50
CA TRP A 242 10.76 -0.14 2.44
C TRP A 242 10.78 0.52 3.81
N GLU A 243 10.29 -0.16 4.84
CA GLU A 243 10.19 0.36 6.21
C GLU A 243 11.55 0.75 6.78
N GLN A 244 12.58 -0.06 6.54
CA GLN A 244 13.92 0.13 7.09
C GLN A 244 14.81 1.03 6.24
N THR A 245 14.41 1.39 5.02
CA THR A 245 15.23 2.21 4.12
C THR A 245 14.61 3.56 3.78
N SER A 246 13.27 3.68 3.74
CA SER A 246 12.57 4.90 3.32
C SER A 246 12.66 6.06 4.31
N GLN A 247 12.85 5.80 5.60
CA GLN A 247 12.80 6.81 6.68
C GLN A 247 11.43 7.51 6.84
N GLU A 248 10.38 6.96 6.27
CA GLU A 248 9.02 7.52 6.34
C GLU A 248 8.31 7.15 7.64
N ASN A 249 8.55 5.95 8.17
CA ASN A 249 8.04 5.50 9.47
C ASN A 249 9.17 5.45 10.50
N LYS A 250 9.14 6.38 11.45
CA LYS A 250 10.16 6.54 12.48
C LYS A 250 10.14 5.45 13.56
N ALA A 251 9.15 4.56 13.56
CA ALA A 251 9.11 3.42 14.46
C ALA A 251 10.15 2.34 14.11
N TYR A 252 10.66 2.37 12.87
CA TYR A 252 11.69 1.43 12.41
C TYR A 252 13.09 2.04 12.46
N PRO A 253 14.14 1.27 12.82
CA PRO A 253 15.52 1.63 12.55
C PRO A 253 15.71 1.90 11.06
N SER A 254 16.55 2.88 10.71
CA SER A 254 16.71 3.30 9.32
C SER A 254 18.13 3.14 8.83
N TYR A 255 18.29 2.59 7.63
CA TYR A 255 19.55 2.35 6.92
C TYR A 255 19.52 3.16 5.61
N SER A 256 19.99 4.39 5.70
CA SER A 256 19.83 5.40 4.64
C SER A 256 20.73 5.19 3.42
N ASP A 257 21.68 4.30 3.48
CA ASP A 257 22.62 3.90 2.43
C ASP A 257 22.15 2.67 1.63
N GLU A 258 21.11 1.99 2.12
CA GLU A 258 20.51 0.81 1.47
C GLU A 258 19.34 1.17 0.56
N ASP A 259 19.20 0.38 -0.50
CA ASP A 259 18.07 0.42 -1.43
C ASP A 259 17.30 -0.90 -1.43
N CYS A 260 15.98 -0.80 -1.51
CA CYS A 260 15.12 -1.97 -1.64
C CYS A 260 14.56 -2.16 -3.06
N TYR A 261 14.71 -1.16 -3.95
CA TYR A 261 14.36 -1.27 -5.38
C TYR A 261 15.45 -0.69 -6.27
N VAL A 262 15.64 -1.30 -7.44
CA VAL A 262 16.39 -0.72 -8.55
C VAL A 262 15.56 -0.90 -9.82
N VAL A 263 15.16 0.21 -10.43
CA VAL A 263 14.46 0.25 -11.71
C VAL A 263 15.47 0.61 -12.79
N SER A 264 15.61 -0.22 -13.83
CA SER A 264 16.59 -0.08 -14.89
C SER A 264 15.92 0.05 -16.24
N GLY A 265 16.33 1.07 -16.99
CA GLY A 265 15.93 1.30 -18.36
C GLY A 265 17.11 1.21 -19.33
N THR A 266 16.84 1.52 -20.61
CA THR A 266 17.86 1.45 -21.66
C THR A 266 18.90 2.58 -21.61
N ASN A 267 18.67 3.63 -20.80
CA ASN A 267 19.56 4.78 -20.68
C ASN A 267 20.08 5.01 -19.26
N GLY A 268 19.43 4.44 -18.26
CA GLY A 268 19.85 4.64 -16.88
C GLY A 268 19.06 3.78 -15.90
N SER A 269 19.38 3.94 -14.62
CA SER A 269 18.74 3.27 -13.51
C SER A 269 18.47 4.22 -12.34
N LEU A 270 17.41 3.94 -11.58
CA LEU A 270 17.01 4.61 -10.35
C LEU A 270 17.05 3.60 -9.22
N ALA A 271 17.81 3.86 -8.18
CA ALA A 271 17.82 3.11 -6.93
C ALA A 271 16.95 3.81 -5.88
N MET A 272 16.13 3.07 -5.16
CA MET A 272 15.15 3.58 -4.21
C MET A 272 15.25 2.87 -2.87
N PRO A 273 15.11 3.61 -1.79
CA PRO A 273 14.66 4.97 -1.62
C PRO A 273 15.79 6.02 -1.55
N THR A 274 17.05 5.67 -1.82
CA THR A 274 18.15 6.64 -1.83
C THR A 274 18.03 7.67 -2.97
N MET A 275 17.22 7.38 -3.97
CA MET A 275 16.99 8.21 -5.16
C MET A 275 18.26 8.49 -5.96
N ARG A 276 19.18 7.53 -6.00
CA ARG A 276 20.38 7.57 -6.81
C ARG A 276 20.05 7.22 -8.26
N ILE A 277 20.41 8.11 -9.17
CA ILE A 277 20.29 7.90 -10.61
C ILE A 277 21.66 7.70 -11.21
N LYS A 278 21.79 6.68 -12.05
CA LYS A 278 22.92 6.48 -12.95
C LYS A 278 22.41 6.49 -14.37
N SER A 279 22.92 7.36 -15.25
CA SER A 279 22.48 7.44 -16.63
C SER A 279 23.62 7.77 -17.56
N TYR A 280 23.49 7.41 -18.84
CA TYR A 280 24.39 7.89 -19.87
C TYR A 280 24.02 9.32 -20.25
N ALA A 281 25.04 10.16 -20.50
CA ALA A 281 24.83 11.55 -20.93
C ALA A 281 24.08 11.62 -22.25
N LYS A 282 24.37 10.71 -23.18
CA LYS A 282 23.74 10.60 -24.49
C LYS A 282 23.36 9.18 -24.82
N GLN A 283 22.23 9.01 -25.49
CA GLN A 283 21.69 7.70 -25.82
C GLN A 283 22.54 6.92 -26.84
N ASP A 284 23.21 7.60 -27.75
CA ASP A 284 24.11 7.04 -28.77
C ASP A 284 25.47 6.61 -28.18
N GLU A 285 25.81 7.11 -26.99
CA GLU A 285 27.06 6.79 -26.31
C GLU A 285 26.92 5.63 -25.30
N ARG A 286 25.78 4.97 -25.23
CA ARG A 286 25.53 3.85 -24.29
C ARG A 286 26.50 2.70 -24.54
N SER A 287 27.32 2.41 -23.53
CA SER A 287 28.31 1.34 -23.61
C SER A 287 28.79 0.96 -22.22
N TRP A 288 29.02 -0.32 -21.96
CA TRP A 288 29.66 -0.78 -20.72
C TRP A 288 31.11 -0.28 -20.53
N TRP A 289 31.70 0.28 -21.57
CA TRP A 289 33.02 0.90 -21.55
C TRP A 289 32.98 2.39 -21.16
N LYS A 290 31.81 2.99 -21.10
CA LYS A 290 31.61 4.40 -20.76
C LYS A 290 31.11 4.53 -19.32
N PRO A 291 31.59 5.52 -18.56
CA PRO A 291 31.07 5.78 -17.22
C PRO A 291 29.64 6.33 -17.29
N PHE A 292 28.87 6.06 -16.24
CA PHE A 292 27.60 6.73 -16.00
C PHE A 292 27.82 8.11 -15.38
N GLU A 293 27.00 9.06 -15.75
CA GLU A 293 26.72 10.22 -14.91
C GLU A 293 25.91 9.76 -13.69
N GLN A 294 26.19 10.37 -12.53
CA GLN A 294 25.54 10.01 -11.28
C GLN A 294 24.94 11.25 -10.64
N SER A 295 23.71 11.12 -10.15
CA SER A 295 23.04 12.15 -9.37
C SER A 295 22.21 11.53 -8.26
N VAL A 296 21.87 12.34 -7.27
CA VAL A 296 20.96 11.96 -6.17
C VAL A 296 19.89 13.03 -6.08
N LEU A 297 18.64 12.62 -6.12
CA LEU A 297 17.53 13.54 -5.97
C LEU A 297 17.26 13.78 -4.49
N THR A 298 17.38 15.03 -4.08
CA THR A 298 17.06 15.46 -2.72
C THR A 298 15.56 15.68 -2.59
N MET A 299 14.97 15.20 -1.50
CA MET A 299 13.56 15.38 -1.19
C MET A 299 13.29 15.39 0.30
N GLN A 300 12.18 16.01 0.70
CA GLN A 300 11.68 15.88 2.06
C GLN A 300 10.89 14.58 2.20
N ARG A 301 11.22 13.79 3.19
CA ARG A 301 10.46 12.59 3.57
C ARG A 301 9.35 12.99 4.52
N GLN A 302 8.17 12.43 4.30
CA GLN A 302 6.97 12.71 5.09
C GLN A 302 6.27 11.38 5.37
N ASP A 303 5.51 11.33 6.45
CA ASP A 303 4.70 10.16 6.78
C ASP A 303 3.60 9.98 5.73
N PRO A 304 3.60 8.88 4.97
CA PRO A 304 2.61 8.65 3.93
C PRO A 304 1.20 8.40 4.47
N VAL A 305 1.05 7.96 5.74
CA VAL A 305 -0.28 7.83 6.38
C VAL A 305 -0.88 9.20 6.65
N ALA A 306 -0.07 10.17 7.10
CA ALA A 306 -0.52 11.55 7.26
C ALA A 306 -0.91 12.18 5.93
N LEU A 307 -0.12 11.97 4.87
CA LEU A 307 -0.43 12.45 3.52
C LEU A 307 -1.67 11.79 2.95
N GLN A 308 -1.86 10.49 3.18
CA GLN A 308 -3.07 9.77 2.81
C GLN A 308 -4.31 10.32 3.50
N MET A 309 -4.22 10.65 4.80
CA MET A 309 -5.32 11.26 5.54
C MET A 309 -5.69 12.63 4.99
N ALA A 310 -4.72 13.47 4.68
CA ALA A 310 -4.96 14.77 4.06
C ALA A 310 -5.60 14.64 2.67
N HIS A 311 -5.10 13.68 1.85
CA HIS A 311 -5.68 13.35 0.54
C HIS A 311 -7.12 12.83 0.68
N PHE A 312 -7.39 11.94 1.65
CA PHE A 312 -8.74 11.47 1.89
C PHE A 312 -9.69 12.61 2.24
N GLY A 313 -9.26 13.56 3.06
CA GLY A 313 -10.04 14.78 3.31
C GLY A 313 -10.39 15.53 2.02
N ALA A 314 -9.45 15.67 1.09
CA ALA A 314 -9.70 16.29 -0.22
C ALA A 314 -10.67 15.45 -1.09
N VAL A 315 -10.57 14.12 -1.05
CA VAL A 315 -11.53 13.21 -1.73
C VAL A 315 -12.94 13.39 -1.18
N VAL A 316 -13.09 13.47 0.15
CA VAL A 316 -14.40 13.70 0.80
C VAL A 316 -15.00 15.01 0.30
N ARG A 317 -14.23 16.09 0.28
CA ARG A 317 -14.70 17.42 -0.19
C ARG A 317 -14.93 17.48 -1.72
N GLY A 318 -14.51 16.46 -2.48
CA GLY A 318 -14.62 16.45 -3.94
C GLY A 318 -13.55 17.29 -4.66
N GLU A 319 -12.47 17.61 -3.96
CA GLU A 319 -11.33 18.38 -4.49
C GLU A 319 -10.30 17.50 -5.20
N ALA A 320 -10.32 16.18 -4.93
CA ALA A 320 -9.45 15.20 -5.53
C ALA A 320 -10.20 13.89 -5.82
N ALA A 321 -9.74 13.15 -6.85
CA ALA A 321 -10.13 11.76 -7.05
C ALA A 321 -9.32 10.84 -6.11
N PRO A 322 -9.82 9.64 -5.76
CA PRO A 322 -9.05 8.63 -5.04
C PRO A 322 -7.76 8.27 -5.79
N LEU A 323 -6.60 8.48 -5.18
CA LEU A 323 -5.30 8.16 -5.80
C LEU A 323 -5.15 6.64 -6.04
N VAL A 324 -5.68 5.82 -5.15
CA VAL A 324 -5.76 4.37 -5.30
C VAL A 324 -7.21 3.98 -5.33
N SER A 325 -7.70 3.62 -6.51
CA SER A 325 -9.10 3.27 -6.75
C SER A 325 -9.46 1.88 -6.20
N ALA A 326 -10.75 1.57 -6.13
CA ALA A 326 -11.23 0.22 -5.84
C ALA A 326 -10.70 -0.80 -6.86
N GLN A 327 -10.63 -0.41 -8.15
CA GLN A 327 -10.06 -1.25 -9.19
C GLN A 327 -8.58 -1.55 -8.97
N ASP A 328 -7.77 -0.57 -8.52
CA ASP A 328 -6.37 -0.81 -8.15
C ASP A 328 -6.25 -1.76 -6.97
N GLY A 329 -7.14 -1.65 -5.97
CA GLY A 329 -7.21 -2.57 -4.85
C GLY A 329 -7.51 -4.01 -5.29
N LEU A 330 -8.46 -4.19 -6.20
CA LEU A 330 -8.79 -5.48 -6.81
C LEU A 330 -7.58 -6.06 -7.56
N GLU A 331 -6.93 -5.27 -8.42
CA GLU A 331 -5.77 -5.73 -9.19
C GLU A 331 -4.58 -6.10 -8.30
N ASN A 332 -4.32 -5.33 -7.24
CA ASN A 332 -3.28 -5.67 -6.28
C ASN A 332 -3.57 -7.01 -5.59
N LEU A 333 -4.81 -7.26 -5.20
CA LEU A 333 -5.22 -8.53 -4.60
C LEU A 333 -5.10 -9.68 -5.62
N ARG A 334 -5.56 -9.50 -6.86
CA ARG A 334 -5.48 -10.49 -7.94
C ARG A 334 -4.03 -10.92 -8.21
N ILE A 335 -3.10 -9.96 -8.28
CA ILE A 335 -1.68 -10.23 -8.47
C ILE A 335 -1.10 -10.96 -7.25
N THR A 336 -1.48 -10.56 -6.05
CA THR A 336 -1.02 -11.19 -4.80
C THR A 336 -1.50 -12.64 -4.72
N GLU A 337 -2.76 -12.93 -5.07
CA GLU A 337 -3.28 -14.30 -5.17
C GLU A 337 -2.58 -15.11 -6.26
N ALA A 338 -2.26 -14.49 -7.41
CA ALA A 338 -1.52 -15.14 -8.50
C ALA A 338 -0.10 -15.54 -8.06
N ILE A 339 0.59 -14.71 -7.24
CA ILE A 339 1.90 -15.05 -6.65
C ILE A 339 1.75 -16.25 -5.72
N SER A 340 0.72 -16.26 -4.86
CA SER A 340 0.45 -17.40 -3.98
C SER A 340 0.13 -18.67 -4.76
N LEU A 341 -0.62 -18.58 -5.86
CA LEU A 341 -0.92 -19.71 -6.74
C LEU A 341 0.36 -20.22 -7.44
N ALA A 342 1.17 -19.31 -7.99
CA ALA A 342 2.44 -19.67 -8.63
C ALA A 342 3.39 -20.39 -7.66
N ALA A 343 3.48 -19.90 -6.41
CA ALA A 343 4.31 -20.52 -5.37
C ALA A 343 3.85 -21.93 -5.00
N ARG A 344 2.52 -22.18 -4.95
CA ARG A 344 1.97 -23.51 -4.64
C ARG A 344 2.09 -24.50 -5.80
N THR A 345 1.95 -24.03 -7.03
CA THR A 345 1.89 -24.91 -8.21
C THR A 345 3.23 -25.07 -8.93
N GLY A 346 4.19 -24.16 -8.68
CA GLY A 346 5.44 -24.08 -9.44
C GLY A 346 5.25 -23.61 -10.89
N GLN A 347 4.03 -23.19 -11.26
CA GLN A 347 3.69 -22.79 -12.63
C GLN A 347 3.71 -21.27 -12.78
N THR A 348 3.95 -20.80 -14.02
CA THR A 348 3.72 -19.41 -14.36
C THR A 348 2.22 -19.13 -14.41
N VAL A 349 1.78 -18.09 -13.70
CA VAL A 349 0.38 -17.64 -13.70
C VAL A 349 0.26 -16.38 -14.56
N ALA A 350 -0.54 -16.46 -15.62
CA ALA A 350 -0.86 -15.31 -16.46
C ALA A 350 -1.96 -14.46 -15.82
N ILE A 351 -1.86 -13.13 -15.98
CA ILE A 351 -2.76 -12.14 -15.41
C ILE A 351 -3.22 -11.22 -16.55
N ALA A 352 -4.52 -11.05 -16.73
CA ALA A 352 -5.05 -10.09 -17.69
C ALA A 352 -4.60 -8.67 -17.29
N PRO A 353 -4.03 -7.89 -18.22
CA PRO A 353 -3.54 -6.55 -17.90
C PRO A 353 -4.70 -5.61 -17.58
N HIS A 354 -4.50 -4.80 -16.55
CA HIS A 354 -5.33 -3.65 -16.25
C HIS A 354 -4.44 -2.45 -15.93
N ASN A 355 -4.70 -1.32 -16.59
CA ASN A 355 -3.91 -0.10 -16.37
C ASN A 355 -4.26 0.51 -15.02
N PRO A 356 -3.25 0.90 -14.22
CA PRO A 356 -3.49 1.59 -12.95
C PRO A 356 -4.14 2.95 -13.16
N SER A 357 -4.91 3.41 -12.16
CA SER A 357 -5.61 4.70 -12.16
C SER A 357 -4.71 5.89 -11.80
N PHE A 358 -3.48 5.63 -11.36
CA PHE A 358 -2.54 6.65 -10.86
C PHE A 358 -1.47 7.05 -11.87
#